data_36bdce6341cd5a93e1e221898a909ff2
#
_entry.id   36bdce6341cd5a93e1e221898a909ff2
#
_cell.length_a   1.000
_cell.length_b   1.000
_cell.length_c   1.000
_cell.angle_alpha   90.00
_cell.angle_beta   90.00
_cell.angle_gamma   90.00
#
_symmetry.space_group_name_H-M   'P 1'
#
loop_
_entity.id
_entity.type
_entity.pdbx_description
1 polymer ?
#
loop_
_entity_poly.entity_id
_entity_poly.type
_entity_poly.pdbx_seq_one_letter_code
_entity_poly.pdbx_strand_id
1 'polypeptide(L)'
;MKHHFHFCLLFALVSFQSAFATDYYVSPSGNDSNPGTSGAPWQTLQYAVDQLQPDDILYVASGTYNEKIVLNVSGTAGHPITINGAFPLPVIDGMSLTSQNALIDITDQSYITINQLELQNNVMNDAQGILVEGNCQGITLSNNYIHDIHFSANASDTADSSTNAQAIIVFGTDPAQAISDLLIERNSVFNCRLGYSEGIAVNGNVDGFIVRYNDVYSLTNIGIVAIGHEETCSDPLLDQARNGSITGNVVRYCNSPYAACGGIYIDGAKAITIEQNSCYSNDYGIEVGCEHPGKTASEIMVRNNIVRFNAYTGIAFGGYNFPNLSGSVTNSTVYNNTLFKNDTLHDGNGEVALTYAPNCLFENNIFFTNEQHRAVTVANTIVGIHFNYNLYYNEALDSSNLIETTDGQFTLAEFQLAGQEINGLFGDPNFDLLSISDWSFSMGFNSISAAIDKGNPNHTETEVGYADYFLSTRIWNFPVDIGASEFWMEGLEETTLKIVLVSPNPTTDIIQLDTKGEYDQFTVFSIDGKPMLEGKIINEEVNLNRLPDGVYLIRFSGIDGLAQSRIVKMSY
;
A
#
# COMPACT_ATOMS: atom_id res chain seq x y z
N MET A 1 -50.96 -63.08 17.38
CA MET A 1 -50.21 -62.64 16.19
C MET A 1 -49.35 -61.47 16.57
N LYS A 2 -48.02 -61.66 16.68
CA LYS A 2 -47.08 -60.57 16.99
C LYS A 2 -46.43 -60.17 15.65
N HIS A 3 -46.65 -58.93 15.18
CA HIS A 3 -45.99 -58.40 14.01
C HIS A 3 -44.67 -57.77 14.44
N HIS A 4 -43.54 -58.29 13.99
CA HIS A 4 -42.22 -57.67 14.09
C HIS A 4 -42.03 -56.76 12.87
N PHE A 5 -41.93 -55.42 13.14
CA PHE A 5 -41.53 -54.41 12.15
C PHE A 5 -39.98 -54.37 12.15
N HIS A 6 -39.37 -54.79 11.05
CA HIS A 6 -37.94 -54.61 10.83
C HIS A 6 -37.69 -53.23 10.19
N PHE A 7 -37.03 -52.36 10.93
CA PHE A 7 -36.56 -51.06 10.43
C PHE A 7 -35.18 -51.27 9.79
N CYS A 8 -35.12 -51.27 8.47
CA CYS A 8 -33.83 -51.25 7.77
C CYS A 8 -33.29 -49.83 7.76
N LEU A 9 -32.25 -49.58 8.55
CA LEU A 9 -31.47 -48.33 8.53
C LEU A 9 -30.52 -48.36 7.35
N LEU A 10 -30.84 -47.61 6.29
CA LEU A 10 -29.94 -47.42 5.15
C LEU A 10 -28.85 -46.40 5.54
N PHE A 11 -27.63 -46.86 5.82
CA PHE A 11 -26.47 -46.01 5.98
C PHE A 11 -26.00 -45.58 4.58
N ALA A 12 -26.25 -44.33 4.21
CA ALA A 12 -25.59 -43.72 3.08
C ALA A 12 -24.12 -43.44 3.46
N LEU A 13 -23.20 -44.23 2.94
CA LEU A 13 -21.78 -43.91 2.97
C LEU A 13 -21.56 -42.70 2.05
N VAL A 14 -21.42 -41.51 2.66
CA VAL A 14 -20.84 -40.36 1.99
C VAL A 14 -19.35 -40.59 1.95
N SER A 15 -18.84 -41.01 0.80
CA SER A 15 -17.42 -41.05 0.55
C SER A 15 -16.92 -39.60 0.41
N PHE A 16 -16.27 -39.11 1.43
CA PHE A 16 -15.41 -37.92 1.29
C PHE A 16 -14.25 -38.35 0.38
N GLN A 17 -14.32 -37.99 -0.88
CA GLN A 17 -13.11 -37.95 -1.70
C GLN A 17 -12.29 -36.75 -1.19
N SER A 18 -11.19 -37.02 -0.51
CA SER A 18 -10.16 -36.02 -0.31
C SER A 18 -9.63 -35.65 -1.70
N ALA A 19 -9.97 -34.45 -2.16
CA ALA A 19 -9.27 -33.87 -3.29
C ALA A 19 -7.83 -33.64 -2.82
N PHE A 20 -6.87 -34.23 -3.50
CA PHE A 20 -5.46 -33.92 -3.31
C PHE A 20 -5.15 -32.72 -4.19
N ALA A 21 -4.41 -31.75 -3.66
CA ALA A 21 -3.85 -30.66 -4.43
C ALA A 21 -3.17 -31.20 -5.68
N THR A 22 -3.51 -30.66 -6.85
CA THR A 22 -2.94 -31.09 -8.12
C THR A 22 -2.21 -29.94 -8.79
N ASP A 23 -0.98 -30.19 -9.23
CA ASP A 23 -0.20 -29.26 -10.03
C ASP A 23 -0.58 -29.40 -11.50
N TYR A 24 -1.12 -28.33 -12.08
CA TYR A 24 -1.42 -28.24 -13.51
C TYR A 24 -0.48 -27.25 -14.20
N TYR A 25 -0.35 -27.41 -15.51
CA TYR A 25 0.58 -26.63 -16.31
C TYR A 25 -0.08 -26.15 -17.60
N VAL A 26 0.11 -24.86 -17.92
CA VAL A 26 -0.29 -24.25 -19.18
C VAL A 26 0.92 -23.60 -19.87
N SER A 27 0.99 -23.71 -21.18
CA SER A 27 2.09 -23.15 -21.99
C SER A 27 1.58 -22.75 -23.37
N PRO A 28 2.04 -21.64 -23.98
CA PRO A 28 1.67 -21.28 -25.35
C PRO A 28 2.00 -22.36 -26.39
N SER A 29 2.92 -23.26 -26.08
CA SER A 29 3.27 -24.42 -26.91
C SER A 29 2.52 -25.70 -26.54
N GLY A 30 1.57 -25.65 -25.61
CA GLY A 30 0.78 -26.78 -25.17
C GLY A 30 -0.36 -27.16 -26.11
N ASN A 31 -1.30 -27.94 -25.60
CA ASN A 31 -2.53 -28.32 -26.31
C ASN A 31 -3.63 -28.62 -25.29
N ASP A 32 -4.80 -28.05 -25.44
CA ASP A 32 -5.92 -28.22 -24.50
C ASP A 32 -6.50 -29.64 -24.45
N SER A 33 -6.10 -30.51 -25.39
CA SER A 33 -6.39 -31.95 -25.34
C SER A 33 -5.42 -32.72 -24.42
N ASN A 34 -4.38 -32.08 -23.92
CA ASN A 34 -3.40 -32.69 -23.00
C ASN A 34 -3.98 -32.85 -21.59
N PRO A 35 -3.37 -33.67 -20.73
CA PRO A 35 -3.81 -33.84 -19.34
C PRO A 35 -3.42 -32.67 -18.39
N GLY A 36 -2.76 -31.62 -18.86
CA GLY A 36 -2.32 -30.50 -18.03
C GLY A 36 -1.10 -30.79 -17.16
N THR A 37 -0.32 -31.83 -17.42
CA THR A 37 0.90 -32.16 -16.68
C THR A 37 2.10 -31.35 -17.19
N SER A 38 3.21 -31.29 -16.43
CA SER A 38 4.43 -30.59 -16.85
C SER A 38 5.03 -31.07 -18.17
N GLY A 39 4.88 -32.35 -18.50
CA GLY A 39 5.32 -32.95 -19.76
C GLY A 39 4.31 -32.83 -20.91
N ALA A 40 3.06 -32.50 -20.62
CA ALA A 40 1.97 -32.34 -21.57
C ALA A 40 1.00 -31.23 -21.08
N PRO A 41 1.42 -29.93 -21.16
CA PRO A 41 0.66 -28.82 -20.64
C PRO A 41 -0.55 -28.48 -21.53
N TRP A 42 -1.54 -27.81 -20.99
CA TRP A 42 -2.60 -27.15 -21.73
C TRP A 42 -2.05 -25.97 -22.54
N GLN A 43 -2.84 -25.41 -23.44
CA GLN A 43 -2.40 -24.33 -24.32
C GLN A 43 -2.96 -22.96 -23.88
N THR A 44 -4.27 -22.90 -23.61
CA THR A 44 -4.95 -21.62 -23.33
C THR A 44 -5.21 -21.44 -21.83
N LEU A 45 -5.09 -20.18 -21.37
CA LEU A 45 -5.33 -19.85 -19.97
C LEU A 45 -6.79 -20.05 -19.59
N GLN A 46 -7.75 -19.62 -20.46
CA GLN A 46 -9.16 -19.81 -20.16
C GLN A 46 -9.52 -21.28 -19.99
N TYR A 47 -9.06 -22.15 -20.87
CA TYR A 47 -9.28 -23.58 -20.73
C TYR A 47 -8.68 -24.10 -19.41
N ALA A 48 -7.46 -23.70 -19.09
CA ALA A 48 -6.76 -24.17 -17.91
C ALA A 48 -7.47 -23.75 -16.60
N VAL A 49 -7.89 -22.49 -16.48
CA VAL A 49 -8.57 -22.00 -15.26
C VAL A 49 -9.93 -22.67 -15.05
N ASP A 50 -10.65 -23.00 -16.12
CA ASP A 50 -11.95 -23.69 -16.05
C ASP A 50 -11.85 -25.15 -15.55
N GLN A 51 -10.64 -25.74 -15.52
CA GLN A 51 -10.43 -27.12 -15.04
C GLN A 51 -10.11 -27.21 -13.55
N LEU A 52 -9.77 -26.08 -12.90
CA LEU A 52 -9.23 -26.08 -11.54
C LEU A 52 -10.30 -26.39 -10.49
N GLN A 53 -9.84 -26.99 -9.40
CA GLN A 53 -10.61 -27.31 -8.20
C GLN A 53 -9.91 -26.70 -6.97
N PRO A 54 -10.56 -26.62 -5.80
CA PRO A 54 -9.91 -26.18 -4.58
C PRO A 54 -8.60 -26.93 -4.29
N ASP A 55 -7.55 -26.22 -3.85
CA ASP A 55 -6.16 -26.67 -3.64
C ASP A 55 -5.31 -26.79 -4.92
N ASP A 56 -5.86 -26.68 -6.11
CA ASP A 56 -5.08 -26.81 -7.33
C ASP A 56 -4.16 -25.61 -7.55
N ILE A 57 -2.97 -25.87 -8.09
CA ILE A 57 -2.01 -24.86 -8.53
C ILE A 57 -1.85 -24.97 -10.05
N LEU A 58 -2.16 -23.89 -10.76
CA LEU A 58 -1.86 -23.74 -12.18
C LEU A 58 -0.52 -23.01 -12.36
N TYR A 59 0.47 -23.72 -12.83
CA TYR A 59 1.76 -23.14 -13.24
C TYR A 59 1.66 -22.63 -14.67
N VAL A 60 1.79 -21.31 -14.82
CA VAL A 60 1.75 -20.63 -16.12
C VAL A 60 3.17 -20.48 -16.65
N ALA A 61 3.49 -21.16 -17.74
CA ALA A 61 4.82 -21.10 -18.35
C ALA A 61 5.07 -19.73 -18.98
N SER A 62 6.34 -19.31 -19.00
CA SER A 62 6.78 -18.10 -19.69
C SER A 62 6.34 -18.07 -21.15
N GLY A 63 5.95 -16.90 -21.62
CA GLY A 63 5.46 -16.66 -22.97
C GLY A 63 4.31 -15.66 -22.98
N THR A 64 3.81 -15.32 -24.16
CA THR A 64 2.70 -14.37 -24.32
C THR A 64 1.39 -15.11 -24.57
N TYR A 65 0.40 -14.76 -23.80
CA TYR A 65 -0.99 -15.23 -23.90
C TYR A 65 -1.85 -14.05 -24.34
N ASN A 66 -2.36 -14.11 -25.58
CA ASN A 66 -3.26 -13.08 -26.12
C ASN A 66 -4.70 -13.46 -25.77
N GLU A 67 -5.01 -13.40 -24.48
CA GLU A 67 -6.29 -13.81 -23.91
C GLU A 67 -6.74 -12.79 -22.86
N LYS A 68 -8.06 -12.73 -22.63
CA LYS A 68 -8.69 -12.17 -21.44
C LYS A 68 -9.42 -13.32 -20.75
N ILE A 69 -9.17 -13.53 -19.47
CA ILE A 69 -9.68 -14.69 -18.73
C ILE A 69 -10.77 -14.30 -17.73
N VAL A 70 -11.77 -15.16 -17.61
CA VAL A 70 -12.83 -15.07 -16.60
C VAL A 70 -12.72 -16.28 -15.69
N LEU A 71 -12.60 -16.05 -14.38
CA LEU A 71 -12.59 -17.11 -13.39
C LEU A 71 -14.02 -17.58 -13.15
N ASN A 72 -14.31 -18.85 -13.47
CA ASN A 72 -15.61 -19.49 -13.27
C ASN A 72 -15.57 -20.53 -12.15
N VAL A 73 -14.49 -20.54 -11.36
CA VAL A 73 -14.22 -21.52 -10.32
C VAL A 73 -13.79 -20.82 -9.04
N SER A 74 -14.11 -21.41 -7.91
CA SER A 74 -13.71 -20.93 -6.60
C SER A 74 -12.93 -21.99 -5.84
N GLY A 75 -11.96 -21.54 -5.04
CA GLY A 75 -11.41 -22.33 -3.95
C GLY A 75 -12.38 -22.40 -2.77
N THR A 76 -11.89 -22.83 -1.63
CA THR A 76 -12.62 -22.80 -0.35
C THR A 76 -11.69 -22.34 0.76
N ALA A 77 -12.24 -21.98 1.91
CA ALA A 77 -11.45 -21.52 3.04
C ALA A 77 -10.35 -22.54 3.42
N GLY A 78 -9.10 -22.08 3.38
CA GLY A 78 -7.92 -22.93 3.61
C GLY A 78 -7.48 -23.78 2.41
N HIS A 79 -8.22 -23.75 1.29
CA HIS A 79 -7.97 -24.53 0.07
C HIS A 79 -8.13 -23.62 -1.16
N PRO A 80 -7.28 -22.60 -1.35
CA PRO A 80 -7.40 -21.67 -2.47
C PRO A 80 -7.04 -22.34 -3.79
N ILE A 81 -7.53 -21.76 -4.89
CA ILE A 81 -7.00 -22.00 -6.22
C ILE A 81 -5.87 -21.00 -6.45
N THR A 82 -4.71 -21.46 -6.91
CA THR A 82 -3.55 -20.62 -7.17
C THR A 82 -3.16 -20.62 -8.64
N ILE A 83 -3.09 -19.45 -9.25
CA ILE A 83 -2.55 -19.23 -10.59
C ILE A 83 -1.18 -18.57 -10.41
N ASN A 84 -0.12 -19.31 -10.75
CA ASN A 84 1.26 -18.92 -10.45
C ASN A 84 2.13 -18.89 -11.71
N GLY A 85 2.64 -17.70 -12.06
CA GLY A 85 3.55 -17.52 -13.19
C GLY A 85 4.94 -18.09 -12.93
N ALA A 86 5.56 -18.62 -13.97
CA ALA A 86 6.97 -19.00 -13.97
C ALA A 86 7.88 -17.78 -14.22
N PHE A 87 9.18 -17.94 -14.03
CA PHE A 87 10.16 -16.91 -14.43
C PHE A 87 10.89 -17.35 -15.71
N PRO A 88 11.09 -16.45 -16.71
CA PRO A 88 10.56 -15.08 -16.83
C PRO A 88 9.03 -15.04 -16.78
N LEU A 89 8.45 -13.91 -16.32
CA LEU A 89 7.01 -13.80 -16.14
C LEU A 89 6.22 -14.13 -17.42
N PRO A 90 5.13 -14.88 -17.32
CA PRO A 90 4.18 -15.00 -18.42
C PRO A 90 3.42 -13.70 -18.61
N VAL A 91 3.22 -13.31 -19.86
CA VAL A 91 2.59 -12.05 -20.24
C VAL A 91 1.16 -12.30 -20.71
N ILE A 92 0.18 -11.73 -20.04
CA ILE A 92 -1.21 -11.63 -20.52
C ILE A 92 -1.31 -10.31 -21.29
N ASP A 93 -1.46 -10.40 -22.60
CA ASP A 93 -1.47 -9.25 -23.49
C ASP A 93 -2.86 -9.00 -24.07
N GLY A 94 -3.46 -7.88 -23.68
CA GLY A 94 -4.78 -7.45 -24.11
C GLY A 94 -4.83 -6.77 -25.48
N MET A 95 -3.70 -6.67 -26.20
CA MET A 95 -3.64 -5.93 -27.45
C MET A 95 -4.72 -6.38 -28.44
N SER A 96 -5.54 -5.43 -28.88
CA SER A 96 -6.65 -5.65 -29.80
C SER A 96 -7.79 -6.55 -29.31
N LEU A 97 -7.81 -6.92 -28.03
CA LEU A 97 -8.88 -7.72 -27.44
C LEU A 97 -9.95 -6.81 -26.82
N THR A 98 -11.18 -6.91 -27.31
CA THR A 98 -12.33 -6.11 -26.84
C THR A 98 -13.48 -6.98 -26.32
N SER A 99 -13.21 -8.25 -25.97
CA SER A 99 -14.25 -9.19 -25.54
C SER A 99 -14.83 -8.87 -24.15
N GLN A 100 -14.03 -8.23 -23.30
CA GLN A 100 -14.37 -7.81 -21.94
C GLN A 100 -13.44 -6.69 -21.48
N ASN A 101 -13.79 -5.99 -20.39
CA ASN A 101 -12.98 -4.86 -19.89
C ASN A 101 -11.71 -5.33 -19.19
N ALA A 102 -11.76 -6.36 -18.36
CA ALA A 102 -10.65 -6.85 -17.58
C ALA A 102 -9.78 -7.87 -18.33
N LEU A 103 -8.45 -7.87 -18.07
CA LEU A 103 -7.57 -8.96 -18.49
C LEU A 103 -7.82 -10.21 -17.66
N ILE A 104 -8.06 -10.04 -16.35
CA ILE A 104 -8.48 -11.09 -15.42
C ILE A 104 -9.74 -10.62 -14.70
N ASP A 105 -10.81 -11.37 -14.85
CA ASP A 105 -12.11 -11.10 -14.23
C ASP A 105 -12.39 -12.15 -13.14
N ILE A 106 -12.57 -11.67 -11.91
CA ILE A 106 -12.88 -12.47 -10.70
C ILE A 106 -14.23 -11.97 -10.16
N THR A 107 -15.30 -12.27 -10.89
CA THR A 107 -16.66 -11.90 -10.46
C THR A 107 -17.33 -13.06 -9.74
N ASP A 108 -17.84 -12.84 -8.53
CA ASP A 108 -18.53 -13.84 -7.69
C ASP A 108 -17.70 -15.11 -7.42
N GLN A 109 -16.36 -14.99 -7.38
CA GLN A 109 -15.47 -16.10 -7.09
C GLN A 109 -14.68 -15.82 -5.81
N SER A 110 -14.31 -16.90 -5.09
CA SER A 110 -13.66 -16.80 -3.78
C SER A 110 -12.45 -17.70 -3.66
N TYR A 111 -11.53 -17.35 -2.76
CA TYR A 111 -10.33 -18.11 -2.41
C TYR A 111 -9.45 -18.37 -3.64
N ILE A 112 -9.08 -17.27 -4.30
CA ILE A 112 -8.23 -17.26 -5.50
C ILE A 112 -6.96 -16.47 -5.23
N THR A 113 -5.83 -17.03 -5.65
CA THR A 113 -4.53 -16.34 -5.65
C THR A 113 -4.05 -16.15 -7.08
N ILE A 114 -3.79 -14.90 -7.48
CA ILE A 114 -3.13 -14.52 -8.74
C ILE A 114 -1.73 -14.03 -8.41
N ASN A 115 -0.72 -14.76 -8.86
CA ASN A 115 0.67 -14.48 -8.48
C ASN A 115 1.62 -14.54 -9.67
N GLN A 116 2.56 -13.59 -9.72
CA GLN A 116 3.69 -13.57 -10.66
C GLN A 116 3.28 -13.56 -12.14
N LEU A 117 2.32 -12.72 -12.52
CA LEU A 117 1.93 -12.48 -13.91
C LEU A 117 2.31 -11.06 -14.35
N GLU A 118 2.60 -10.89 -15.63
CA GLU A 118 2.68 -9.59 -16.30
C GLU A 118 1.39 -9.38 -17.10
N LEU A 119 0.69 -8.27 -16.84
CA LEU A 119 -0.57 -7.91 -17.51
C LEU A 119 -0.37 -6.58 -18.22
N GLN A 120 -0.60 -6.54 -19.53
CA GLN A 120 -0.31 -5.35 -20.32
C GLN A 120 -1.26 -5.12 -21.50
N ASN A 121 -1.14 -3.91 -22.07
CA ASN A 121 -1.76 -3.53 -23.35
C ASN A 121 -3.30 -3.70 -23.39
N ASN A 122 -3.99 -3.44 -22.28
CA ASN A 122 -5.43 -3.34 -22.30
C ASN A 122 -5.84 -1.90 -22.59
N VAL A 123 -6.35 -1.65 -23.80
CA VAL A 123 -6.55 -0.30 -24.32
C VAL A 123 -7.97 -0.13 -24.85
N MET A 124 -8.83 0.41 -24.00
CA MET A 124 -10.23 0.75 -24.29
C MET A 124 -10.79 1.58 -23.14
N ASN A 125 -11.89 2.28 -23.33
CA ASN A 125 -12.58 2.86 -22.18
C ASN A 125 -13.05 1.76 -21.23
N ASP A 126 -12.94 2.00 -19.92
CA ASP A 126 -13.14 1.04 -18.82
C ASP A 126 -12.19 -0.17 -18.89
N ALA A 127 -10.99 -0.01 -19.47
CA ALA A 127 -9.97 -1.04 -19.46
C ALA A 127 -9.52 -1.36 -18.03
N GLN A 128 -9.44 -2.64 -17.68
CA GLN A 128 -9.01 -3.11 -16.38
C GLN A 128 -7.89 -4.15 -16.52
N GLY A 129 -6.92 -4.10 -15.61
CA GLY A 129 -5.94 -5.18 -15.49
C GLY A 129 -6.58 -6.37 -14.78
N ILE A 130 -6.93 -6.23 -13.50
CA ILE A 130 -7.64 -7.23 -12.70
C ILE A 130 -8.91 -6.61 -12.12
N LEU A 131 -10.04 -7.27 -12.33
CA LEU A 131 -11.33 -6.98 -11.72
C LEU A 131 -11.65 -8.00 -10.63
N VAL A 132 -12.08 -7.53 -9.47
CA VAL A 132 -12.71 -8.34 -8.40
C VAL A 132 -14.07 -7.72 -8.12
N GLU A 133 -15.16 -8.45 -8.33
CA GLU A 133 -16.51 -7.88 -8.21
C GLU A 133 -17.50 -8.86 -7.56
N GLY A 134 -18.53 -8.32 -6.91
CA GLY A 134 -19.65 -9.09 -6.37
C GLY A 134 -19.34 -9.75 -5.03
N ASN A 135 -19.69 -11.03 -4.89
CA ASN A 135 -19.50 -11.82 -3.68
C ASN A 135 -18.15 -12.56 -3.71
N CYS A 136 -17.10 -11.94 -3.21
CA CYS A 136 -15.76 -12.50 -3.21
C CYS A 136 -15.18 -12.55 -1.78
N GLN A 137 -14.49 -13.65 -1.44
CA GLN A 137 -13.75 -13.81 -0.18
C GLN A 137 -12.38 -14.41 -0.42
N GLY A 138 -11.38 -14.02 0.37
CA GLY A 138 -10.06 -14.65 0.35
C GLY A 138 -9.33 -14.48 -0.99
N ILE A 139 -9.36 -13.30 -1.58
CA ILE A 139 -8.66 -12.99 -2.83
C ILE A 139 -7.27 -12.45 -2.52
N THR A 140 -6.26 -13.05 -3.14
CA THR A 140 -4.86 -12.59 -3.05
C THR A 140 -4.33 -12.23 -4.44
N LEU A 141 -3.95 -10.99 -4.64
CA LEU A 141 -3.30 -10.48 -5.84
C LEU A 141 -1.86 -10.09 -5.49
N SER A 142 -0.87 -10.90 -5.90
CA SER A 142 0.50 -10.71 -5.41
C SER A 142 1.56 -10.82 -6.50
N ASN A 143 2.62 -10.00 -6.37
CA ASN A 143 3.81 -10.03 -7.22
C ASN A 143 3.53 -9.89 -8.73
N ASN A 144 2.42 -9.25 -9.11
CA ASN A 144 2.06 -9.03 -10.50
C ASN A 144 2.67 -7.72 -11.02
N TYR A 145 2.95 -7.66 -12.32
CA TYR A 145 3.38 -6.48 -13.05
C TYR A 145 2.25 -6.04 -13.96
N ILE A 146 1.64 -4.89 -13.69
CA ILE A 146 0.43 -4.42 -14.40
C ILE A 146 0.74 -3.05 -14.98
N HIS A 147 0.72 -2.94 -16.30
CA HIS A 147 1.11 -1.71 -16.98
C HIS A 147 0.46 -1.58 -18.36
N ASP A 148 0.56 -0.37 -18.93
CA ASP A 148 -0.03 -0.05 -20.23
C ASP A 148 -1.54 -0.35 -20.28
N ILE A 149 -2.24 -0.07 -19.16
CA ILE A 149 -3.69 -0.08 -19.07
C ILE A 149 -4.18 1.34 -19.38
N HIS A 150 -4.85 1.52 -20.52
CA HIS A 150 -5.14 2.83 -21.04
C HIS A 150 -6.59 2.97 -21.47
N PHE A 151 -7.24 4.08 -21.12
CA PHE A 151 -8.59 4.37 -21.58
C PHE A 151 -8.69 4.61 -23.10
N SER A 152 -7.58 4.96 -23.76
CA SER A 152 -7.50 5.22 -25.20
C SER A 152 -6.12 4.88 -25.78
N ALA A 153 -6.10 4.43 -27.03
CA ALA A 153 -4.87 4.20 -27.78
C ALA A 153 -4.15 5.50 -28.21
N ASN A 154 -4.91 6.61 -28.31
CA ASN A 154 -4.34 7.88 -28.69
C ASN A 154 -3.86 8.66 -27.46
N ALA A 155 -2.55 8.86 -27.36
CA ALA A 155 -1.94 9.59 -26.23
C ALA A 155 -2.41 11.04 -26.10
N SER A 156 -3.00 11.63 -27.14
CA SER A 156 -3.52 13.00 -27.15
C SER A 156 -4.97 13.11 -26.73
N ASP A 157 -5.66 11.99 -26.51
CA ASP A 157 -7.04 12.03 -26.05
C ASP A 157 -7.11 12.58 -24.62
N THR A 158 -8.03 13.50 -24.41
CA THR A 158 -8.34 14.09 -23.12
C THR A 158 -9.42 13.26 -22.42
N ALA A 159 -9.26 13.09 -21.13
CA ALA A 159 -10.29 12.43 -20.32
C ALA A 159 -11.44 13.39 -19.99
N ASP A 160 -12.61 12.84 -19.82
CA ASP A 160 -13.78 13.46 -19.19
C ASP A 160 -14.36 12.53 -18.11
N SER A 161 -15.40 12.94 -17.42
CA SER A 161 -16.00 12.20 -16.29
C SER A 161 -16.53 10.80 -16.64
N SER A 162 -16.59 10.44 -17.93
CA SER A 162 -16.98 9.10 -18.40
C SER A 162 -15.80 8.25 -18.85
N THR A 163 -14.59 8.76 -18.69
CA THR A 163 -13.36 8.15 -19.20
C THR A 163 -12.60 7.46 -18.07
N ASN A 164 -12.51 6.14 -18.12
CA ASN A 164 -11.98 5.31 -17.06
C ASN A 164 -11.01 4.24 -17.57
N ALA A 165 -10.03 3.89 -16.75
CA ALA A 165 -9.24 2.67 -16.81
C ALA A 165 -8.61 2.40 -15.42
N GLN A 166 -8.49 1.15 -15.00
CA GLN A 166 -7.93 0.76 -13.70
C GLN A 166 -6.94 -0.38 -13.87
N ALA A 167 -5.82 -0.35 -13.13
CA ALA A 167 -4.92 -1.48 -13.14
C ALA A 167 -5.47 -2.63 -12.27
N ILE A 168 -5.92 -2.34 -11.05
CA ILE A 168 -6.64 -3.27 -10.16
C ILE A 168 -7.86 -2.54 -9.63
N ILE A 169 -9.03 -3.12 -9.83
CA ILE A 169 -10.28 -2.59 -9.32
C ILE A 169 -11.07 -3.65 -8.55
N VAL A 170 -11.57 -3.26 -7.38
CA VAL A 170 -12.41 -4.07 -6.51
C VAL A 170 -13.73 -3.37 -6.31
N PHE A 171 -14.82 -3.98 -6.78
CA PHE A 171 -16.18 -3.47 -6.64
C PHE A 171 -17.01 -4.34 -5.71
N GLY A 172 -17.22 -3.91 -4.49
CA GLY A 172 -18.13 -4.53 -3.52
C GLY A 172 -19.59 -4.21 -3.86
N THR A 173 -20.15 -4.86 -4.86
CA THR A 173 -21.50 -4.57 -5.37
C THR A 173 -22.60 -5.33 -4.64
N ASP A 174 -22.30 -6.44 -3.96
CA ASP A 174 -23.30 -7.29 -3.28
C ASP A 174 -23.72 -6.67 -1.94
N PRO A 175 -25.03 -6.32 -1.75
CA PRO A 175 -25.53 -5.79 -0.48
C PRO A 175 -25.72 -6.86 0.60
N ALA A 176 -25.64 -8.14 0.27
CA ALA A 176 -25.81 -9.24 1.22
C ALA A 176 -24.47 -9.72 1.81
N GLN A 177 -23.38 -9.59 1.04
CA GLN A 177 -22.05 -10.08 1.41
C GLN A 177 -20.97 -9.09 0.99
N ALA A 178 -20.20 -8.60 1.95
CA ALA A 178 -19.03 -7.80 1.65
C ALA A 178 -17.90 -8.64 1.03
N ILE A 179 -17.13 -8.07 0.13
CA ILE A 179 -15.80 -8.61 -0.20
C ILE A 179 -14.95 -8.53 1.06
N SER A 180 -14.31 -9.64 1.44
CA SER A 180 -13.50 -9.73 2.66
C SER A 180 -12.26 -10.60 2.47
N ASP A 181 -11.31 -10.51 3.42
CA ASP A 181 -10.03 -11.21 3.33
C ASP A 181 -9.30 -10.93 2.00
N LEU A 182 -9.34 -9.67 1.56
CA LEU A 182 -8.70 -9.20 0.34
C LEU A 182 -7.25 -8.79 0.63
N LEU A 183 -6.31 -9.34 -0.12
CA LEU A 183 -4.88 -8.98 -0.05
C LEU A 183 -4.37 -8.58 -1.43
N ILE A 184 -3.88 -7.34 -1.55
CA ILE A 184 -3.19 -6.81 -2.74
C ILE A 184 -1.78 -6.44 -2.33
N GLU A 185 -0.79 -7.27 -2.68
CA GLU A 185 0.56 -7.06 -2.18
C GLU A 185 1.66 -7.26 -3.22
N ARG A 186 2.74 -6.47 -3.08
CA ARG A 186 3.96 -6.60 -3.89
C ARG A 186 3.72 -6.55 -5.41
N ASN A 187 2.64 -5.90 -5.83
CA ASN A 187 2.42 -5.66 -7.25
C ASN A 187 3.19 -4.41 -7.70
N SER A 188 3.62 -4.40 -8.95
CA SER A 188 4.13 -3.20 -9.62
C SER A 188 3.07 -2.70 -10.59
N VAL A 189 2.55 -1.50 -10.37
CA VAL A 189 1.53 -0.86 -11.22
C VAL A 189 2.13 0.41 -11.81
N PHE A 190 2.24 0.48 -13.14
CA PHE A 190 2.92 1.61 -13.75
C PHE A 190 2.51 1.89 -15.19
N ASN A 191 2.84 3.09 -15.67
CA ASN A 191 2.61 3.53 -17.05
C ASN A 191 1.15 3.33 -17.51
N CYS A 192 0.18 3.71 -16.69
CA CYS A 192 -1.24 3.61 -17.02
C CYS A 192 -1.86 5.00 -17.23
N ARG A 193 -2.75 5.09 -18.24
CA ARG A 193 -3.54 6.29 -18.53
C ARG A 193 -4.98 6.03 -18.10
N LEU A 194 -5.33 6.50 -16.91
CA LEU A 194 -6.48 6.05 -16.16
C LEU A 194 -7.76 6.85 -16.42
N GLY A 195 -7.66 8.02 -17.07
CA GLY A 195 -8.78 8.94 -17.14
C GLY A 195 -9.12 9.52 -15.77
N TYR A 196 -10.35 9.42 -15.34
CA TYR A 196 -10.79 9.85 -14.00
C TYR A 196 -10.78 8.70 -12.98
N SER A 197 -10.12 7.59 -13.31
CA SER A 197 -10.00 6.42 -12.44
C SER A 197 -8.60 6.26 -11.82
N GLU A 198 -8.33 5.12 -11.21
CA GLU A 198 -7.27 4.89 -10.24
C GLU A 198 -6.38 3.69 -10.61
N GLY A 199 -5.17 3.66 -10.07
CA GLY A 199 -4.26 2.53 -10.26
C GLY A 199 -4.72 1.29 -9.51
N ILE A 200 -4.91 1.40 -8.19
CA ILE A 200 -5.45 0.34 -7.32
C ILE A 200 -6.63 0.95 -6.57
N ALA A 201 -7.83 0.45 -6.80
CA ALA A 201 -9.04 0.93 -6.16
C ALA A 201 -9.81 -0.16 -5.40
N VAL A 202 -10.28 0.19 -4.20
CA VAL A 202 -11.15 -0.63 -3.37
C VAL A 202 -12.43 0.16 -3.10
N ASN A 203 -13.55 -0.24 -3.71
CA ASN A 203 -14.78 0.56 -3.76
C ASN A 203 -16.02 -0.23 -3.31
N GLY A 204 -16.93 0.42 -2.60
CA GLY A 204 -18.23 -0.11 -2.19
C GLY A 204 -18.16 -1.06 -0.99
N ASN A 205 -18.99 -2.09 -0.97
CA ASN A 205 -19.11 -3.02 0.15
C ASN A 205 -17.89 -3.96 0.28
N VAL A 206 -16.78 -3.40 0.72
CA VAL A 206 -15.54 -4.14 1.02
C VAL A 206 -15.22 -3.98 2.50
N ASP A 207 -15.07 -5.09 3.24
CA ASP A 207 -14.89 -5.10 4.69
C ASP A 207 -13.70 -5.99 5.09
N GLY A 208 -12.61 -5.36 5.48
CA GLY A 208 -11.36 -6.04 5.80
C GLY A 208 -10.51 -6.29 4.55
N PHE A 209 -9.60 -5.35 4.24
CA PHE A 209 -8.65 -5.48 3.14
C PHE A 209 -7.26 -4.99 3.52
N ILE A 210 -6.26 -5.48 2.81
CA ILE A 210 -4.86 -5.06 2.96
C ILE A 210 -4.28 -4.76 1.58
N VAL A 211 -3.81 -3.52 1.37
CA VAL A 211 -3.03 -3.10 0.20
C VAL A 211 -1.61 -2.77 0.68
N ARG A 212 -0.63 -3.63 0.40
CA ARG A 212 0.69 -3.46 1.00
C ARG A 212 1.86 -3.76 0.08
N TYR A 213 2.95 -3.01 0.31
CA TYR A 213 4.23 -3.22 -0.37
C TYR A 213 4.15 -3.16 -1.89
N ASN A 214 3.13 -2.49 -2.44
CA ASN A 214 3.04 -2.27 -3.89
C ASN A 214 3.94 -1.10 -4.29
N ASP A 215 4.47 -1.16 -5.50
CA ASP A 215 5.20 -0.08 -6.17
C ASP A 215 4.33 0.50 -7.28
N VAL A 216 3.76 1.70 -7.04
CA VAL A 216 2.77 2.33 -7.92
C VAL A 216 3.33 3.64 -8.46
N TYR A 217 3.47 3.76 -9.79
CA TYR A 217 4.15 4.93 -10.36
C TYR A 217 3.81 5.23 -11.81
N SER A 218 4.03 6.49 -12.19
CA SER A 218 3.82 6.98 -13.56
C SER A 218 2.40 6.73 -14.06
N LEU A 219 1.42 7.11 -13.26
CA LEU A 219 0.00 7.04 -13.57
C LEU A 219 -0.56 8.43 -13.87
N THR A 220 -1.56 8.49 -14.74
CA THR A 220 -2.30 9.73 -14.99
C THR A 220 -3.55 9.79 -14.11
N ASN A 221 -3.46 9.88 -12.86
CA ASN A 221 -4.43 10.10 -11.82
C ASN A 221 -4.00 9.38 -10.52
N ILE A 222 -4.94 9.03 -9.65
CA ILE A 222 -4.75 8.49 -8.31
C ILE A 222 -3.96 7.17 -8.33
N GLY A 223 -3.00 7.04 -7.41
CA GLY A 223 -2.23 5.81 -7.28
C GLY A 223 -3.00 4.68 -6.61
N ILE A 224 -3.40 4.86 -5.35
CA ILE A 224 -4.13 3.88 -4.53
C ILE A 224 -5.31 4.59 -3.88
N VAL A 225 -6.52 4.00 -3.92
CA VAL A 225 -7.69 4.61 -3.29
C VAL A 225 -8.58 3.60 -2.56
N ALA A 226 -9.23 4.06 -1.47
CA ALA A 226 -10.35 3.39 -0.83
C ALA A 226 -11.58 4.31 -0.88
N ILE A 227 -12.68 3.82 -1.45
CA ILE A 227 -13.82 4.62 -1.86
C ILE A 227 -15.09 4.19 -1.11
N GLY A 228 -15.94 5.18 -0.86
CA GLY A 228 -17.29 4.98 -0.35
C GLY A 228 -18.27 6.01 -0.88
N HIS A 229 -19.53 5.61 -0.89
CA HIS A 229 -20.68 6.46 -1.28
C HIS A 229 -20.82 6.74 -2.78
N GLU A 230 -20.18 5.95 -3.63
CA GLU A 230 -20.25 6.02 -5.10
C GLU A 230 -21.42 5.24 -5.71
N GLU A 231 -22.39 4.82 -4.88
CA GLU A 231 -23.52 3.98 -5.32
C GLU A 231 -23.09 2.63 -5.92
N THR A 232 -21.88 2.17 -5.62
CA THR A 232 -21.33 0.87 -6.03
C THR A 232 -22.14 -0.28 -5.41
N CYS A 233 -22.46 -0.16 -4.12
CA CYS A 233 -23.38 -1.07 -3.44
C CYS A 233 -24.77 -0.46 -3.36
N SER A 234 -25.80 -1.24 -3.69
CA SER A 234 -27.20 -0.77 -3.67
C SER A 234 -27.73 -0.45 -2.25
N ASP A 235 -27.09 -0.95 -1.18
CA ASP A 235 -27.35 -0.53 0.19
C ASP A 235 -26.41 0.63 0.57
N PRO A 236 -26.92 1.87 0.71
CA PRO A 236 -26.09 3.04 0.98
C PRO A 236 -25.43 3.04 2.38
N LEU A 237 -25.81 2.12 3.27
CA LEU A 237 -25.15 1.92 4.57
C LEU A 237 -23.94 1.00 4.48
N LEU A 238 -23.86 0.21 3.44
CA LEU A 238 -22.77 -0.72 3.16
C LEU A 238 -21.85 -0.22 2.03
N ASP A 239 -22.27 0.80 1.29
CA ASP A 239 -21.53 1.38 0.17
C ASP A 239 -20.32 2.21 0.64
N GLN A 240 -19.37 1.50 1.26
CA GLN A 240 -18.19 2.12 1.85
C GLN A 240 -17.12 1.07 2.13
N ALA A 241 -15.94 1.24 1.52
CA ALA A 241 -14.76 0.45 1.88
C ALA A 241 -14.38 0.73 3.34
N ARG A 242 -14.13 -0.33 4.12
CA ARG A 242 -13.93 -0.20 5.57
C ARG A 242 -13.03 -1.25 6.17
N ASN A 243 -12.52 -0.96 7.39
CA ASN A 243 -11.66 -1.84 8.17
C ASN A 243 -10.42 -2.28 7.36
N GLY A 244 -9.83 -1.35 6.62
CA GLY A 244 -8.75 -1.59 5.69
C GLY A 244 -7.39 -1.06 6.15
N SER A 245 -6.32 -1.57 5.54
CA SER A 245 -4.95 -1.11 5.74
C SER A 245 -4.25 -0.87 4.41
N ILE A 246 -3.63 0.30 4.27
CA ILE A 246 -2.77 0.68 3.13
C ILE A 246 -1.37 0.91 3.71
N THR A 247 -0.45 -0.07 3.55
CA THR A 247 0.76 -0.15 4.37
C THR A 247 2.01 -0.44 3.54
N GLY A 248 3.08 0.33 3.77
CA GLY A 248 4.40 0.05 3.19
C GLY A 248 4.47 0.18 1.67
N ASN A 249 3.53 0.86 1.04
CA ASN A 249 3.55 1.09 -0.41
C ASN A 249 4.50 2.23 -0.77
N VAL A 250 5.05 2.17 -1.98
CA VAL A 250 5.78 3.27 -2.62
C VAL A 250 4.90 3.82 -3.73
N VAL A 251 4.48 5.09 -3.60
CA VAL A 251 3.57 5.73 -4.57
C VAL A 251 4.19 7.02 -5.05
N ARG A 252 4.45 7.11 -6.37
CA ARG A 252 5.17 8.24 -6.95
C ARG A 252 4.79 8.53 -8.39
N TYR A 253 4.93 9.81 -8.80
CA TYR A 253 4.64 10.26 -10.16
C TYR A 253 3.21 9.91 -10.60
N CYS A 254 2.27 9.95 -9.66
CA CYS A 254 0.85 9.87 -9.92
C CYS A 254 0.31 11.30 -10.02
N ASN A 255 0.10 11.77 -11.25
CA ASN A 255 -0.22 13.16 -11.54
C ASN A 255 -1.37 13.23 -12.54
N SER A 256 -2.39 14.00 -12.23
CA SER A 256 -3.54 14.17 -13.12
C SER A 256 -3.39 15.42 -13.99
N PRO A 257 -3.55 15.31 -15.32
CA PRO A 257 -3.53 16.49 -16.18
C PRO A 257 -4.85 17.28 -16.17
N TYR A 258 -5.86 16.85 -15.43
CA TYR A 258 -7.22 17.45 -15.40
C TYR A 258 -7.71 17.84 -14.01
N ALA A 259 -7.14 17.28 -12.95
CA ALA A 259 -7.45 17.64 -11.56
C ALA A 259 -6.29 17.18 -10.66
N ALA A 260 -5.98 17.92 -9.60
CA ALA A 260 -5.01 17.44 -8.62
C ALA A 260 -5.53 16.17 -7.93
N CYS A 261 -4.66 15.19 -7.67
CA CYS A 261 -5.04 13.88 -7.15
C CYS A 261 -4.05 13.35 -6.10
N GLY A 262 -4.53 12.49 -5.20
CA GLY A 262 -3.70 11.83 -4.19
C GLY A 262 -2.82 10.71 -4.77
N GLY A 263 -1.56 10.62 -4.33
CA GLY A 263 -0.82 9.37 -4.49
C GLY A 263 -1.55 8.23 -3.78
N ILE A 264 -1.96 8.44 -2.52
CA ILE A 264 -2.92 7.61 -1.80
C ILE A 264 -4.12 8.48 -1.45
N TYR A 265 -5.33 8.04 -1.77
CA TYR A 265 -6.55 8.76 -1.49
C TYR A 265 -7.56 7.93 -0.68
N ILE A 266 -8.20 8.55 0.28
CA ILE A 266 -9.39 8.02 0.95
C ILE A 266 -10.56 8.91 0.56
N ASP A 267 -11.46 8.40 -0.24
CA ASP A 267 -12.69 9.07 -0.62
C ASP A 267 -13.90 8.45 0.06
N GLY A 268 -14.35 9.04 1.14
CA GLY A 268 -15.54 8.61 1.85
C GLY A 268 -15.45 7.24 2.54
N ALA A 269 -14.30 6.57 2.56
CA ALA A 269 -14.11 5.29 3.25
C ALA A 269 -14.06 5.44 4.77
N LYS A 270 -14.09 4.32 5.50
CA LYS A 270 -14.21 4.32 6.96
C LYS A 270 -13.23 3.34 7.62
N ALA A 271 -12.66 3.73 8.78
CA ALA A 271 -11.78 2.88 9.59
C ALA A 271 -10.61 2.33 8.77
N ILE A 272 -9.85 3.22 8.12
CA ILE A 272 -8.69 2.90 7.29
C ILE A 272 -7.41 3.36 7.98
N THR A 273 -6.42 2.48 8.03
CA THR A 273 -5.06 2.83 8.46
C THR A 273 -4.15 2.98 7.25
N ILE A 274 -3.49 4.14 7.14
CA ILE A 274 -2.48 4.45 6.12
C ILE A 274 -1.15 4.59 6.87
N GLU A 275 -0.25 3.60 6.73
CA GLU A 275 0.98 3.61 7.52
C GLU A 275 2.20 3.13 6.74
N GLN A 276 3.37 3.65 7.12
CA GLN A 276 4.67 3.23 6.57
C GLN A 276 4.79 3.35 5.04
N ASN A 277 3.97 4.20 4.40
CA ASN A 277 4.06 4.45 2.97
C ASN A 277 5.08 5.54 2.65
N SER A 278 5.67 5.46 1.46
CA SER A 278 6.50 6.51 0.85
C SER A 278 5.73 7.14 -0.31
N CYS A 279 5.28 8.39 -0.15
CA CYS A 279 4.52 9.11 -1.18
C CYS A 279 5.30 10.32 -1.65
N TYR A 280 5.73 10.34 -2.93
CA TYR A 280 6.53 11.46 -3.43
C TYR A 280 6.36 11.75 -4.92
N SER A 281 6.54 13.03 -5.25
CA SER A 281 6.41 13.52 -6.64
C SER A 281 5.04 13.23 -7.26
N ASN A 282 3.99 13.16 -6.45
CA ASN A 282 2.59 13.11 -6.86
C ASN A 282 2.02 14.54 -6.87
N ASP A 283 0.76 14.69 -7.24
CA ASP A 283 0.07 15.98 -7.05
C ASP A 283 -0.12 16.23 -5.54
N TYR A 284 -0.90 15.41 -4.83
CA TYR A 284 -0.89 15.32 -3.37
C TYR A 284 -0.17 14.04 -2.93
N GLY A 285 0.52 14.07 -1.80
CA GLY A 285 1.13 12.86 -1.27
C GLY A 285 0.09 11.86 -0.77
N ILE A 286 -0.69 12.28 0.22
CA ILE A 286 -1.84 11.55 0.78
C ILE A 286 -3.03 12.50 0.79
N GLU A 287 -4.18 12.02 0.34
CA GLU A 287 -5.43 12.76 0.37
C GLU A 287 -6.45 12.00 1.22
N VAL A 288 -7.16 12.71 2.08
CA VAL A 288 -8.27 12.16 2.87
C VAL A 288 -9.45 13.11 2.73
N GLY A 289 -10.47 12.66 2.04
CA GLY A 289 -11.64 13.46 1.69
C GLY A 289 -12.91 12.65 1.61
N CYS A 290 -13.96 13.30 1.14
CA CYS A 290 -15.21 12.69 0.74
C CYS A 290 -15.85 13.55 -0.34
N GLU A 291 -16.03 13.02 -1.52
CA GLU A 291 -16.58 13.80 -2.66
C GLU A 291 -18.09 13.97 -2.59
N HIS A 292 -18.80 13.20 -1.78
CA HIS A 292 -20.27 13.20 -1.74
C HIS A 292 -20.85 14.12 -0.66
N PRO A 293 -21.68 15.12 -1.03
CA PRO A 293 -22.36 16.01 -0.08
C PRO A 293 -23.16 15.26 0.97
N GLY A 294 -23.01 15.65 2.22
CA GLY A 294 -23.71 15.02 3.35
C GLY A 294 -23.17 13.66 3.78
N LYS A 295 -22.06 13.22 3.19
CA LYS A 295 -21.32 12.02 3.56
C LYS A 295 -20.01 12.35 4.27
N THR A 296 -19.33 11.33 4.79
CA THR A 296 -18.07 11.52 5.53
C THR A 296 -17.10 10.37 5.29
N ALA A 297 -15.82 10.70 5.17
CA ALA A 297 -14.76 9.78 5.55
C ALA A 297 -14.54 9.86 7.06
N SER A 298 -14.37 8.74 7.74
CA SER A 298 -14.28 8.73 9.21
C SER A 298 -13.38 7.64 9.76
N GLU A 299 -12.83 7.88 10.95
CA GLU A 299 -11.97 6.91 11.63
C GLU A 299 -10.73 6.56 10.79
N ILE A 300 -10.19 7.56 10.07
CA ILE A 300 -9.00 7.39 9.25
C ILE A 300 -7.77 7.67 10.12
N MET A 301 -6.78 6.79 10.07
CA MET A 301 -5.51 6.92 10.76
C MET A 301 -4.37 7.00 9.76
N VAL A 302 -3.68 8.14 9.69
CA VAL A 302 -2.50 8.36 8.84
C VAL A 302 -1.28 8.45 9.75
N ARG A 303 -0.39 7.44 9.72
CA ARG A 303 0.74 7.40 10.65
C ARG A 303 2.02 6.80 10.04
N ASN A 304 3.15 7.22 10.57
CA ASN A 304 4.46 6.66 10.21
C ASN A 304 4.77 6.69 8.70
N ASN A 305 4.20 7.64 7.94
CA ASN A 305 4.47 7.79 6.52
C ASN A 305 5.60 8.80 6.28
N ILE A 306 6.35 8.62 5.20
CA ILE A 306 7.26 9.62 4.65
C ILE A 306 6.63 10.20 3.38
N VAL A 307 6.32 11.51 3.43
CA VAL A 307 5.60 12.21 2.37
C VAL A 307 6.44 13.40 1.92
N ARG A 308 6.92 13.40 0.66
CA ARG A 308 7.93 14.39 0.23
C ARG A 308 7.81 14.82 -1.21
N PHE A 309 8.18 16.06 -1.48
CA PHE A 309 8.30 16.61 -2.84
C PHE A 309 7.04 16.47 -3.70
N ASN A 310 5.85 16.46 -3.11
CA ASN A 310 4.61 16.45 -3.85
C ASN A 310 4.27 17.86 -4.36
N ALA A 311 3.55 17.92 -5.48
CA ALA A 311 3.38 19.15 -6.26
C ALA A 311 2.61 20.25 -5.48
N TYR A 312 1.46 19.90 -4.91
CA TYR A 312 0.55 20.84 -4.27
C TYR A 312 0.62 20.80 -2.73
N THR A 313 0.72 19.62 -2.11
CA THR A 313 0.85 19.47 -0.65
C THR A 313 1.27 18.06 -0.27
N GLY A 314 1.80 17.88 0.93
CA GLY A 314 2.07 16.56 1.47
C GLY A 314 0.80 15.81 1.81
N ILE A 315 -0.05 16.38 2.67
CA ILE A 315 -1.34 15.81 3.04
C ILE A 315 -2.45 16.81 2.78
N ALA A 316 -3.39 16.47 1.88
CA ALA A 316 -4.66 17.16 1.71
C ALA A 316 -5.73 16.48 2.59
N PHE A 317 -6.48 17.24 3.39
CA PHE A 317 -7.33 16.63 4.39
C PHE A 317 -8.62 17.44 4.61
N GLY A 318 -9.78 16.77 4.41
CA GLY A 318 -11.08 17.38 4.61
C GLY A 318 -11.92 17.52 3.34
N GLY A 319 -13.06 18.21 3.43
CA GLY A 319 -13.97 18.41 2.30
C GLY A 319 -13.70 19.71 1.56
N TYR A 320 -13.23 19.66 0.32
CA TYR A 320 -12.79 20.84 -0.45
C TYR A 320 -13.88 21.90 -0.69
N ASN A 321 -15.13 21.51 -0.76
CA ASN A 321 -16.27 22.43 -0.96
C ASN A 321 -17.49 22.02 -0.12
N PHE A 322 -17.26 21.65 1.13
CA PHE A 322 -18.31 21.32 2.08
C PHE A 322 -19.17 22.56 2.40
N PRO A 323 -20.49 22.46 2.56
CA PRO A 323 -21.32 21.24 2.41
C PRO A 323 -21.95 21.09 1.01
N ASN A 324 -21.57 21.90 0.03
CA ASN A 324 -22.31 22.04 -1.21
C ASN A 324 -21.97 20.98 -2.26
N LEU A 325 -20.66 20.72 -2.46
CA LEU A 325 -20.17 19.82 -3.51
C LEU A 325 -19.36 18.64 -2.96
N SER A 326 -19.02 18.66 -1.66
CA SER A 326 -18.29 17.57 -1.02
C SER A 326 -18.84 17.28 0.36
N GLY A 327 -18.50 16.12 0.89
CA GLY A 327 -18.65 15.75 2.29
C GLY A 327 -17.51 16.30 3.16
N SER A 328 -17.25 15.66 4.30
CA SER A 328 -16.21 16.05 5.23
C SER A 328 -15.43 14.85 5.76
N VAL A 329 -14.33 15.10 6.45
CA VAL A 329 -13.59 14.10 7.21
C VAL A 329 -13.85 14.28 8.69
N THR A 330 -14.08 13.19 9.44
CA THR A 330 -14.38 13.27 10.88
C THR A 330 -13.66 12.22 11.69
N ASN A 331 -13.41 12.51 12.98
CA ASN A 331 -12.89 11.52 13.95
C ASN A 331 -11.64 10.79 13.45
N SER A 332 -10.71 11.51 12.85
CA SER A 332 -9.54 10.96 12.19
C SER A 332 -8.26 11.52 12.78
N THR A 333 -7.15 10.83 12.59
CA THR A 333 -5.88 11.14 13.24
C THR A 333 -4.71 11.10 12.27
N VAL A 334 -3.79 12.01 12.43
CA VAL A 334 -2.54 12.13 11.65
C VAL A 334 -1.38 12.15 12.62
N TYR A 335 -0.72 11.00 12.81
CA TYR A 335 0.30 10.80 13.84
C TYR A 335 1.64 10.39 13.26
N ASN A 336 2.71 10.97 13.80
CA ASN A 336 4.05 10.46 13.55
C ASN A 336 4.41 10.34 12.06
N ASN A 337 3.97 11.26 11.22
CA ASN A 337 4.41 11.33 9.82
C ASN A 337 5.58 12.29 9.68
N THR A 338 6.41 12.06 8.68
CA THR A 338 7.45 13.00 8.26
C THR A 338 7.08 13.57 6.90
N LEU A 339 6.74 14.85 6.87
CA LEU A 339 6.43 15.60 5.67
C LEU A 339 7.63 16.50 5.34
N PHE A 340 8.11 16.42 4.09
CA PHE A 340 9.38 17.02 3.72
C PHE A 340 9.30 17.73 2.38
N LYS A 341 9.39 19.07 2.42
CA LYS A 341 9.48 19.96 1.24
C LYS A 341 8.41 19.67 0.17
N ASN A 342 7.18 19.48 0.62
CA ASN A 342 6.03 19.39 -0.28
C ASN A 342 5.64 20.79 -0.80
N ASP A 343 4.55 20.92 -1.54
CA ASP A 343 4.14 22.14 -2.24
C ASP A 343 5.24 22.67 -3.18
N THR A 344 5.73 21.77 -4.06
CA THR A 344 6.82 22.13 -4.98
C THR A 344 6.42 23.08 -6.09
N LEU A 345 5.11 23.29 -6.30
CA LEU A 345 4.57 24.33 -7.19
C LEU A 345 4.48 25.70 -6.52
N HIS A 346 4.70 25.76 -5.20
CA HIS A 346 4.67 26.98 -4.41
C HIS A 346 3.30 27.69 -4.42
N ASP A 347 2.23 26.90 -4.37
CA ASP A 347 0.86 27.43 -4.32
C ASP A 347 0.44 27.93 -2.92
N GLY A 348 1.29 27.73 -1.90
CA GLY A 348 1.08 28.16 -0.53
C GLY A 348 0.26 27.18 0.32
N ASN A 349 0.08 25.95 -0.12
CA ASN A 349 -0.63 24.91 0.63
C ASN A 349 0.22 24.30 1.75
N GLY A 350 1.54 24.26 1.57
CA GLY A 350 2.50 23.77 2.54
C GLY A 350 2.53 22.25 2.67
N GLU A 351 2.93 21.78 3.86
CA GLU A 351 3.03 20.35 4.13
C GLU A 351 1.65 19.71 4.34
N VAL A 352 0.70 20.46 4.92
CA VAL A 352 -0.67 20.02 5.18
C VAL A 352 -1.67 21.09 4.75
N ALA A 353 -2.59 20.74 3.88
CA ALA A 353 -3.73 21.56 3.49
C ALA A 353 -5.03 21.00 4.08
N LEU A 354 -5.69 21.79 4.92
CA LEU A 354 -6.88 21.40 5.66
C LEU A 354 -8.12 22.16 5.22
N THR A 355 -9.23 21.43 5.17
CA THR A 355 -10.55 21.99 4.98
C THR A 355 -11.49 21.50 6.09
N TYR A 356 -12.72 21.10 5.81
CA TYR A 356 -13.71 20.67 6.81
C TYR A 356 -13.39 19.29 7.41
N ALA A 357 -12.74 19.29 8.59
CA ALA A 357 -12.29 18.10 9.28
C ALA A 357 -12.53 18.17 10.81
N PRO A 358 -13.80 18.19 11.27
CA PRO A 358 -14.09 18.26 12.70
C PRO A 358 -13.67 17.00 13.46
N ASN A 359 -13.22 17.19 14.71
CA ASN A 359 -12.75 16.13 15.61
C ASN A 359 -11.54 15.34 15.06
N CYS A 360 -10.61 16.04 14.41
CA CYS A 360 -9.39 15.44 13.89
C CYS A 360 -8.17 15.93 14.68
N LEU A 361 -7.18 15.04 14.83
CA LEU A 361 -5.96 15.29 15.60
C LEU A 361 -4.73 15.20 14.69
N PHE A 362 -3.80 16.12 14.86
CA PHE A 362 -2.50 16.16 14.19
C PHE A 362 -1.41 16.23 15.26
N GLU A 363 -0.77 15.10 15.57
CA GLU A 363 0.23 15.05 16.66
C GLU A 363 1.49 14.31 16.23
N ASN A 364 2.61 14.69 16.82
CA ASN A 364 3.91 14.06 16.63
C ASN A 364 4.39 14.04 15.16
N ASN A 365 3.91 14.94 14.28
CA ASN A 365 4.39 14.99 12.91
C ASN A 365 5.61 15.92 12.78
N ILE A 366 6.48 15.65 11.82
CA ILE A 366 7.51 16.57 11.38
C ILE A 366 7.00 17.29 10.12
N PHE A 367 7.01 18.62 10.15
CA PHE A 367 6.75 19.50 9.03
C PHE A 367 8.05 20.24 8.64
N PHE A 368 8.80 19.64 7.73
CA PHE A 368 10.00 20.25 7.17
C PHE A 368 9.63 20.98 5.88
N THR A 369 9.43 22.29 5.97
CA THR A 369 8.89 23.07 4.86
C THR A 369 9.93 23.43 3.81
N ASN A 370 9.47 23.76 2.62
CA ASN A 370 10.25 24.37 1.55
C ASN A 370 10.56 25.86 1.85
N GLU A 371 11.06 26.60 0.86
CA GLU A 371 11.42 28.02 0.98
C GLU A 371 10.23 28.98 1.13
N GLN A 372 8.99 28.52 1.02
CA GLN A 372 7.80 29.30 1.36
C GLN A 372 7.55 29.36 2.87
N HIS A 373 8.20 28.47 3.64
CA HIS A 373 8.10 28.34 5.09
C HIS A 373 6.69 27.97 5.58
N ARG A 374 5.80 27.49 4.71
CA ARG A 374 4.43 27.13 5.04
C ARG A 374 4.38 25.66 5.46
N ALA A 375 3.92 25.42 6.69
CA ALA A 375 3.69 24.05 7.18
C ALA A 375 2.22 23.65 7.08
N VAL A 376 1.32 24.51 7.53
CA VAL A 376 -0.11 24.18 7.59
C VAL A 376 -0.93 25.31 7.00
N THR A 377 -1.86 24.97 6.10
CA THR A 377 -2.89 25.89 5.60
C THR A 377 -4.26 25.35 5.95
N VAL A 378 -5.08 26.18 6.61
CA VAL A 378 -6.47 25.83 6.97
C VAL A 378 -7.42 26.77 6.25
N ALA A 379 -8.10 26.29 5.23
CA ALA A 379 -8.99 27.12 4.40
C ALA A 379 -10.33 27.47 5.06
N ASN A 380 -10.63 26.88 6.22
CA ASN A 380 -11.87 27.07 6.97
C ASN A 380 -11.59 27.30 8.46
N THR A 381 -12.62 27.46 9.26
CA THR A 381 -12.45 27.63 10.71
C THR A 381 -11.87 26.37 11.35
N ILE A 382 -10.92 26.50 12.26
CA ILE A 382 -10.28 25.42 13.04
C ILE A 382 -11.27 24.90 14.11
N VAL A 383 -12.48 24.56 13.75
CA VAL A 383 -13.44 24.02 14.72
C VAL A 383 -13.27 22.52 14.85
N GLY A 384 -12.83 22.07 16.04
CA GLY A 384 -12.65 20.65 16.35
C GLY A 384 -11.41 20.02 15.69
N ILE A 385 -10.49 20.81 15.15
CA ILE A 385 -9.18 20.34 14.71
C ILE A 385 -8.17 20.69 15.80
N HIS A 386 -7.33 19.75 16.18
CA HIS A 386 -6.33 19.93 17.23
C HIS A 386 -4.94 19.56 16.73
N PHE A 387 -4.00 20.45 17.00
CA PHE A 387 -2.58 20.25 16.75
C PHE A 387 -1.83 20.23 18.07
N ASN A 388 -0.90 19.26 18.24
CA ASN A 388 -0.05 19.24 19.40
C ASN A 388 1.19 18.36 19.17
N TYR A 389 2.28 18.64 19.85
CA TYR A 389 3.53 17.86 19.79
C TYR A 389 4.14 17.73 18.38
N ASN A 390 3.81 18.61 17.42
CA ASN A 390 4.44 18.57 16.10
C ASN A 390 5.77 19.33 16.12
N LEU A 391 6.69 18.92 15.25
CA LEU A 391 7.99 19.57 15.04
C LEU A 391 7.98 20.33 13.72
N TYR A 392 8.23 21.60 13.77
CA TYR A 392 8.31 22.51 12.61
C TYR A 392 9.76 22.85 12.32
N TYR A 393 10.13 22.89 11.04
CA TYR A 393 11.47 23.28 10.63
C TYR A 393 11.50 23.79 9.19
N ASN A 394 12.39 24.76 8.96
CA ASN A 394 12.88 25.14 7.62
C ASN A 394 14.34 25.57 7.71
N GLU A 395 15.07 25.47 6.60
CA GLU A 395 16.50 25.77 6.56
C GLU A 395 16.84 27.25 6.83
N ALA A 396 15.87 28.15 6.63
CA ALA A 396 16.04 29.59 6.92
C ALA A 396 15.90 29.91 8.41
N LEU A 397 15.46 28.96 9.24
CA LEU A 397 15.13 29.15 10.65
C LEU A 397 14.08 30.26 10.86
N ASP A 398 13.17 30.42 9.92
CA ASP A 398 12.11 31.45 9.93
C ASP A 398 10.77 30.82 10.31
N SER A 399 10.23 31.24 11.44
CA SER A 399 8.92 30.81 11.95
C SER A 399 7.78 31.80 11.62
N SER A 400 8.01 32.80 10.79
CA SER A 400 7.08 33.92 10.61
C SER A 400 5.80 33.59 9.84
N ASN A 401 5.77 32.46 9.09
CA ASN A 401 4.67 32.13 8.18
C ASN A 401 4.32 30.65 8.19
N LEU A 402 4.47 29.99 9.33
CA LEU A 402 4.32 28.54 9.43
C LEU A 402 2.89 28.06 9.23
N ILE A 403 1.92 28.80 9.77
CA ILE A 403 0.53 28.39 9.77
C ILE A 403 -0.31 29.51 9.17
N GLU A 404 -1.18 29.18 8.22
CA GLU A 404 -2.19 30.08 7.68
C GLU A 404 -3.59 29.55 7.95
N THR A 405 -4.45 30.44 8.41
CA THR A 405 -5.87 30.13 8.63
C THR A 405 -6.71 31.30 8.05
N THR A 406 -8.02 31.16 8.10
CA THR A 406 -8.93 32.26 7.74
C THR A 406 -8.73 33.53 8.60
N ASP A 407 -8.14 33.41 9.78
CA ASP A 407 -7.88 34.52 10.69
C ASP A 407 -6.52 35.21 10.45
N GLY A 408 -5.70 34.63 9.57
CA GLY A 408 -4.40 35.18 9.18
C GLY A 408 -3.25 34.19 9.25
N GLN A 409 -2.04 34.74 9.19
CA GLN A 409 -0.79 33.98 9.27
C GLN A 409 -0.25 34.03 10.69
N PHE A 410 0.25 32.90 11.17
CA PHE A 410 0.72 32.73 12.54
C PHE A 410 2.16 32.16 12.56
N THR A 411 2.94 32.69 13.47
CA THR A 411 4.12 32.02 14.00
C THR A 411 3.69 30.86 14.90
N LEU A 412 4.58 29.92 15.21
CA LEU A 412 4.30 28.86 16.17
C LEU A 412 3.87 29.44 17.54
N ALA A 413 4.56 30.47 18.01
CA ALA A 413 4.27 31.09 19.31
C ALA A 413 2.86 31.72 19.36
N GLU A 414 2.42 32.37 18.29
CA GLU A 414 1.07 32.94 18.19
C GLU A 414 0.01 31.85 18.14
N PHE A 415 0.28 30.74 17.45
CA PHE A 415 -0.62 29.60 17.36
C PHE A 415 -0.76 28.88 18.72
N GLN A 416 0.35 28.82 19.50
CA GLN A 416 0.34 28.33 20.88
C GLN A 416 -0.52 29.23 21.79
N LEU A 417 -0.42 30.55 21.65
CA LEU A 417 -1.28 31.48 22.37
C LEU A 417 -2.76 31.36 22.01
N ALA A 418 -3.07 30.92 20.80
CA ALA A 418 -4.43 30.60 20.37
C ALA A 418 -4.95 29.23 20.90
N GLY A 419 -4.15 28.52 21.66
CA GLY A 419 -4.53 27.22 22.29
C GLY A 419 -4.30 25.99 21.44
N GLN A 420 -3.59 26.12 20.32
CA GLN A 420 -3.11 25.02 19.48
C GLN A 420 -1.61 24.80 19.71
N GLU A 421 -1.08 23.65 19.39
CA GLU A 421 0.38 23.36 19.45
C GLU A 421 1.06 23.69 20.80
N ILE A 422 0.37 23.49 21.90
CA ILE A 422 0.90 23.89 23.23
C ILE A 422 2.27 23.25 23.50
N ASN A 423 2.50 22.04 23.00
CA ASN A 423 3.76 21.31 23.10
C ASN A 423 4.51 21.22 21.74
N GLY A 424 4.09 21.98 20.75
CA GLY A 424 4.75 22.05 19.45
C GLY A 424 6.15 22.65 19.54
N LEU A 425 7.06 22.19 18.70
CA LEU A 425 8.47 22.58 18.71
C LEU A 425 8.87 23.19 17.36
N PHE A 426 9.83 24.11 17.40
CA PHE A 426 10.56 24.58 16.23
C PHE A 426 12.03 24.20 16.38
N GLY A 427 12.56 23.34 15.50
CA GLY A 427 13.91 22.85 15.61
C GLY A 427 14.29 21.89 14.49
N ASP A 428 15.60 21.72 14.28
CA ASP A 428 16.13 20.87 13.23
C ASP A 428 15.89 19.39 13.56
N PRO A 429 15.14 18.64 12.73
CA PRO A 429 14.99 17.20 12.86
C PRO A 429 16.31 16.46 12.61
N ASN A 430 17.30 17.14 12.03
CA ASN A 430 18.66 16.66 11.82
C ASN A 430 18.70 15.24 11.25
N PHE A 431 18.07 15.09 10.09
CA PHE A 431 18.00 13.82 9.38
C PHE A 431 19.38 13.35 8.95
N ASP A 432 19.64 12.06 9.12
CA ASP A 432 20.77 11.40 8.48
C ASP A 432 20.41 11.11 7.01
N LEU A 433 20.63 12.10 6.16
CA LEU A 433 20.32 12.04 4.74
C LEU A 433 21.36 11.19 4.00
N LEU A 434 21.28 9.88 4.13
CA LEU A 434 22.09 8.97 3.34
C LEU A 434 21.60 8.95 1.90
N SER A 435 22.33 9.67 1.04
CA SER A 435 22.24 9.78 -0.42
C SER A 435 20.83 9.86 -1.05
N ILE A 436 20.61 10.96 -1.75
CA ILE A 436 19.41 11.22 -2.56
C ILE A 436 19.51 10.41 -3.87
N SER A 437 19.25 9.11 -3.80
CA SER A 437 18.80 8.37 -4.97
C SER A 437 17.30 8.07 -4.77
N ASP A 438 16.52 8.08 -5.84
CA ASP A 438 15.06 7.96 -5.80
C ASP A 438 14.52 6.76 -4.99
N TRP A 439 15.37 5.81 -4.63
CA TRP A 439 15.02 4.52 -4.04
C TRP A 439 15.49 4.32 -2.58
N SER A 440 16.39 5.16 -2.06
CA SER A 440 17.02 4.97 -0.74
C SER A 440 17.10 6.24 0.09
N PHE A 441 16.02 7.01 0.12
CA PHE A 441 15.96 8.20 0.96
C PHE A 441 15.74 7.76 2.42
N SER A 442 16.79 7.83 3.24
CA SER A 442 16.69 7.61 4.67
C SER A 442 16.42 8.95 5.36
N MET A 443 15.34 9.01 6.12
CA MET A 443 15.01 10.11 7.05
C MET A 443 15.11 9.63 8.50
N GLY A 444 16.06 8.77 8.80
CA GLY A 444 16.43 8.45 10.19
C GLY A 444 17.05 9.67 10.85
N PHE A 445 17.00 9.69 12.18
CA PHE A 445 17.58 10.77 12.98
C PHE A 445 19.04 10.52 13.30
N ASN A 446 19.81 11.59 13.40
CA ASN A 446 21.05 11.57 14.10
C ASN A 446 20.84 11.97 15.58
N SER A 447 21.80 11.68 16.45
CA SER A 447 21.69 11.78 17.93
C SER A 447 21.43 13.19 18.48
N ILE A 448 21.46 14.22 17.64
CA ILE A 448 21.18 15.63 18.04
C ILE A 448 19.84 16.14 17.48
N SER A 449 19.01 15.26 16.94
CA SER A 449 17.69 15.64 16.40
C SER A 449 16.79 16.26 17.47
N ALA A 450 16.09 17.32 17.09
CA ALA A 450 15.08 17.95 17.94
C ALA A 450 13.82 17.06 18.13
N ALA A 451 13.69 15.98 17.38
CA ALA A 451 12.53 15.07 17.40
C ALA A 451 12.63 13.99 18.50
N ILE A 452 13.85 13.66 18.94
CA ILE A 452 14.12 12.52 19.83
C ILE A 452 13.49 12.72 21.21
N ASP A 453 12.70 11.74 21.68
CA ASP A 453 12.01 11.73 22.97
C ASP A 453 11.16 13.00 23.22
N LYS A 454 10.47 13.50 22.19
CA LYS A 454 9.68 14.75 22.25
C LYS A 454 8.22 14.59 21.88
N GLY A 455 7.77 13.42 21.50
CA GLY A 455 6.37 13.18 21.18
C GLY A 455 5.46 13.20 22.40
N ASN A 456 4.16 13.01 22.16
CA ASN A 456 3.15 13.00 23.20
C ASN A 456 3.37 11.81 24.17
N PRO A 457 3.64 12.06 25.46
CA PRO A 457 3.92 10.99 26.42
C PRO A 457 2.70 10.15 26.80
N ASN A 458 1.51 10.47 26.32
CA ASN A 458 0.31 9.69 26.60
C ASN A 458 0.00 8.68 25.48
N HIS A 459 0.73 8.71 24.37
CA HIS A 459 0.50 7.78 23.27
C HIS A 459 0.97 6.36 23.59
N THR A 460 0.22 5.40 23.10
CA THR A 460 0.46 3.97 23.21
C THR A 460 0.79 3.38 21.85
N GLU A 461 1.34 2.16 21.80
CA GLU A 461 1.58 1.44 20.55
C GLU A 461 0.30 1.27 19.69
N THR A 462 -0.88 1.22 20.31
CA THR A 462 -2.14 1.14 19.56
C THR A 462 -2.37 2.38 18.70
N GLU A 463 -1.97 3.56 19.18
CA GLU A 463 -2.15 4.84 18.49
C GLU A 463 -1.03 5.11 17.49
N VAL A 464 0.22 4.95 17.89
CA VAL A 464 1.38 5.29 17.06
C VAL A 464 1.92 4.11 16.22
N GLY A 465 1.39 2.92 16.42
CA GLY A 465 1.86 1.69 15.75
C GLY A 465 2.92 0.94 16.55
N TYR A 466 3.13 -0.32 16.22
CA TYR A 466 4.16 -1.17 16.85
C TYR A 466 5.54 -0.93 16.26
N ALA A 467 5.60 -0.46 15.03
CA ALA A 467 6.84 -0.20 14.31
C ALA A 467 6.83 1.18 13.65
N ASP A 468 7.99 1.80 13.55
CA ASP A 468 8.22 3.03 12.80
C ASP A 468 8.27 2.76 11.28
N TYR A 469 8.56 3.78 10.47
CA TYR A 469 8.68 3.64 9.02
C TYR A 469 9.78 2.63 8.61
N PHE A 470 10.84 2.51 9.38
CA PHE A 470 11.96 1.61 9.11
C PHE A 470 11.79 0.22 9.73
N LEU A 471 10.60 -0.07 10.28
CA LEU A 471 10.27 -1.32 10.95
C LEU A 471 11.02 -1.54 12.27
N SER A 472 11.56 -0.49 12.86
CA SER A 472 12.09 -0.51 14.24
C SER A 472 10.94 -0.41 15.24
N THR A 473 11.14 -0.88 16.47
CA THR A 473 10.16 -0.71 17.56
C THR A 473 9.80 0.75 17.70
N ARG A 474 8.48 1.07 17.62
CA ARG A 474 8.01 2.46 17.56
C ARG A 474 8.21 3.25 18.85
N ILE A 475 8.13 2.61 20.00
CA ILE A 475 8.41 3.25 21.29
C ILE A 475 9.63 2.53 21.89
N TRP A 476 10.81 3.06 21.63
CA TRP A 476 12.05 2.52 22.18
C TRP A 476 12.40 3.16 23.51
N ASN A 477 12.45 4.48 23.59
CA ASN A 477 12.49 5.28 24.79
C ASN A 477 11.15 6.00 24.94
N PHE A 478 10.82 6.44 26.12
CA PHE A 478 9.57 7.14 26.36
C PHE A 478 9.86 8.60 26.70
N PRO A 479 9.18 9.57 26.09
CA PRO A 479 8.12 9.44 25.09
C PRO A 479 8.62 9.06 23.68
N VAL A 480 7.69 8.67 22.81
CA VAL A 480 7.94 8.39 21.39
C VAL A 480 8.60 9.58 20.68
N ASP A 481 9.40 9.31 19.66
CA ASP A 481 9.96 10.37 18.81
C ASP A 481 8.89 11.05 17.95
N ILE A 482 9.10 12.31 17.61
CA ILE A 482 8.27 13.02 16.65
C ILE A 482 8.66 12.58 15.22
N GLY A 483 7.68 12.37 14.33
CA GLY A 483 7.91 11.96 12.95
C GLY A 483 7.84 10.46 12.71
N ALA A 484 8.14 10.01 11.50
CA ALA A 484 7.96 8.64 11.04
C ALA A 484 9.06 7.66 11.49
N SER A 485 10.12 8.15 12.08
CA SER A 485 11.28 7.37 12.55
C SER A 485 11.37 7.37 14.07
N GLU A 486 11.88 6.30 14.63
CA GLU A 486 12.30 6.22 16.04
C GLU A 486 13.81 6.13 16.10
N PHE A 487 14.43 6.95 16.93
CA PHE A 487 15.86 6.92 17.15
C PHE A 487 16.23 5.82 18.13
N TRP A 488 17.05 4.91 17.68
CA TRP A 488 17.46 3.78 18.46
C TRP A 488 18.95 3.84 18.76
N MET A 489 19.33 3.93 20.05
CA MET A 489 20.71 3.78 20.49
C MET A 489 20.90 2.40 21.15
N GLU A 490 21.65 1.53 20.53
CA GLU A 490 22.25 0.41 21.26
C GLU A 490 23.30 0.98 22.22
N GLY A 491 23.18 0.63 23.51
CA GLY A 491 23.95 1.22 24.61
C GLY A 491 25.46 1.30 24.37
N LEU A 492 25.98 2.50 24.52
CA LEU A 492 27.36 2.89 24.86
C LEU A 492 28.54 2.48 23.95
N GLU A 493 28.31 2.08 22.69
CA GLU A 493 29.35 2.20 21.67
C GLU A 493 28.74 2.91 20.44
N GLU A 494 29.35 4.02 20.01
CA GLU A 494 29.11 4.66 18.74
C GLU A 494 29.48 3.71 17.59
N THR A 495 28.67 2.69 17.36
CA THR A 495 28.77 1.92 16.12
C THR A 495 27.80 2.53 15.12
N THR A 496 28.31 3.39 14.26
CA THR A 496 27.59 3.79 13.04
C THR A 496 27.20 2.52 12.30
N LEU A 497 25.89 2.16 12.33
CA LEU A 497 25.38 1.04 11.55
C LEU A 497 25.58 1.39 10.07
N LYS A 498 26.57 0.78 9.45
CA LYS A 498 26.79 0.89 8.02
C LYS A 498 25.64 0.17 7.29
N ILE A 499 25.09 0.79 6.28
CA ILE A 499 24.21 0.07 5.35
C ILE A 499 25.09 -0.71 4.38
N VAL A 500 24.95 -2.02 4.40
CA VAL A 500 25.63 -2.90 3.44
C VAL A 500 24.71 -3.20 2.29
N LEU A 501 25.15 -2.89 1.09
CA LEU A 501 24.44 -3.31 -0.12
C LEU A 501 24.61 -4.82 -0.29
N VAL A 502 23.49 -5.49 -0.46
CA VAL A 502 23.45 -6.94 -0.71
C VAL A 502 22.83 -7.20 -2.05
N SER A 503 23.38 -8.18 -2.78
CA SER A 503 22.85 -8.54 -4.10
C SER A 503 22.88 -10.07 -4.33
N PRO A 504 21.92 -10.62 -5.07
CA PRO A 504 20.70 -9.97 -5.55
C PRO A 504 19.74 -9.62 -4.42
N ASN A 505 18.97 -8.57 -4.57
CA ASN A 505 17.88 -8.22 -3.67
C ASN A 505 16.75 -7.59 -4.52
N PRO A 506 15.64 -8.27 -4.77
CA PRO A 506 15.21 -9.57 -4.19
C PRO A 506 16.13 -10.76 -4.48
N THR A 507 16.07 -11.77 -3.60
CA THR A 507 16.90 -12.98 -3.70
C THR A 507 16.05 -14.25 -3.51
N THR A 508 16.47 -15.33 -4.15
CA THR A 508 15.88 -16.67 -3.88
C THR A 508 16.46 -17.31 -2.62
N ASP A 509 17.77 -17.42 -2.53
CA ASP A 509 18.40 -18.15 -1.43
C ASP A 509 19.72 -17.56 -0.95
N ILE A 510 20.48 -16.91 -1.81
CA ILE A 510 21.83 -16.45 -1.48
C ILE A 510 21.95 -14.96 -1.80
N ILE A 511 22.47 -14.20 -0.84
CA ILE A 511 22.92 -12.83 -1.05
C ILE A 511 24.43 -12.73 -0.92
N GLN A 512 25.01 -11.85 -1.68
CA GLN A 512 26.43 -11.50 -1.62
C GLN A 512 26.58 -10.10 -1.01
N LEU A 513 27.65 -9.94 -0.23
CA LEU A 513 28.06 -8.68 0.34
C LEU A 513 29.29 -8.17 -0.41
N ASP A 514 29.35 -6.88 -0.67
CA ASP A 514 30.56 -6.23 -1.18
C ASP A 514 31.28 -5.50 -0.03
N THR A 515 31.78 -6.26 0.94
CA THR A 515 32.32 -5.71 2.20
C THR A 515 33.76 -6.07 2.44
N LYS A 516 34.43 -6.74 1.49
CA LYS A 516 35.86 -7.14 1.58
C LYS A 516 36.22 -7.85 2.88
N GLY A 517 35.29 -8.64 3.43
CA GLY A 517 35.52 -9.45 4.63
C GLY A 517 35.42 -8.69 5.95
N GLU A 518 34.80 -7.53 5.97
CA GLU A 518 34.61 -6.71 7.19
C GLU A 518 33.65 -7.37 8.20
N TYR A 519 32.74 -8.23 7.75
CA TYR A 519 31.74 -8.91 8.59
C TYR A 519 31.90 -10.43 8.53
N ASP A 520 31.70 -11.11 9.66
CA ASP A 520 31.86 -12.56 9.79
C ASP A 520 30.60 -13.28 10.30
N GLN A 521 29.62 -12.53 10.84
CA GLN A 521 28.36 -13.09 11.33
C GLN A 521 27.17 -12.29 10.83
N PHE A 522 26.01 -12.95 10.81
CA PHE A 522 24.75 -12.30 10.48
C PHE A 522 23.59 -12.83 11.33
N THR A 523 22.58 -11.98 11.54
CA THR A 523 21.28 -12.35 12.11
C THR A 523 20.19 -11.75 11.24
N VAL A 524 19.22 -12.55 10.85
CA VAL A 524 18.04 -12.11 10.10
C VAL A 524 16.86 -12.02 11.04
N PHE A 525 16.15 -10.91 10.98
CA PHE A 525 14.96 -10.65 11.76
C PHE A 525 13.74 -10.58 10.83
N SER A 526 12.61 -11.09 11.29
CA SER A 526 11.31 -10.79 10.68
C SER A 526 10.93 -9.31 10.90
N ILE A 527 9.92 -8.85 10.18
CA ILE A 527 9.46 -7.46 10.27
C ILE A 527 8.95 -7.06 11.67
N ASP A 528 8.58 -8.04 12.50
CA ASP A 528 8.20 -7.87 13.90
C ASP A 528 9.39 -7.98 14.89
N GLY A 529 10.63 -7.92 14.37
CA GLY A 529 11.87 -7.92 15.17
C GLY A 529 12.26 -9.29 15.74
N LYS A 530 11.58 -10.38 15.38
CA LYS A 530 11.91 -11.72 15.85
C LYS A 530 13.10 -12.29 15.09
N PRO A 531 14.16 -12.79 15.76
CA PRO A 531 15.26 -13.44 15.07
C PRO A 531 14.78 -14.73 14.39
N MET A 532 15.06 -14.85 13.10
CA MET A 532 14.59 -15.94 12.23
C MET A 532 15.73 -16.86 11.79
N LEU A 533 16.92 -16.30 11.58
CA LEU A 533 18.08 -17.04 11.11
C LEU A 533 19.36 -16.35 11.59
N GLU A 534 20.33 -17.11 12.05
CA GLU A 534 21.66 -16.60 12.40
C GLU A 534 22.73 -17.52 11.84
N GLY A 535 23.91 -16.97 11.58
CA GLY A 535 25.00 -17.78 11.04
C GLY A 535 26.29 -16.98 10.78
N LYS A 536 27.23 -17.67 10.15
CA LYS A 536 28.50 -17.07 9.71
C LYS A 536 28.43 -16.71 8.24
N ILE A 537 29.09 -15.61 7.90
CA ILE A 537 29.31 -15.21 6.52
C ILE A 537 30.51 -16.00 5.99
N ILE A 538 30.34 -16.67 4.85
CA ILE A 538 31.39 -17.49 4.23
C ILE A 538 31.58 -17.00 2.80
N ASN A 539 32.79 -16.58 2.46
CA ASN A 539 33.15 -16.03 1.14
C ASN A 539 32.24 -14.84 0.71
N GLU A 540 31.88 -13.97 1.66
CA GLU A 540 30.98 -12.84 1.45
C GLU A 540 29.55 -13.26 1.04
N GLU A 541 29.14 -14.50 1.31
CA GLU A 541 27.84 -15.04 1.02
C GLU A 541 27.04 -15.35 2.29
N VAL A 542 25.73 -15.05 2.24
CA VAL A 542 24.76 -15.46 3.24
C VAL A 542 23.70 -16.32 2.59
N ASN A 543 23.50 -17.50 3.15
CA ASN A 543 22.51 -18.44 2.67
C ASN A 543 21.19 -18.31 3.48
N LEU A 544 20.11 -17.98 2.79
CA LEU A 544 18.77 -17.68 3.33
C LEU A 544 17.76 -18.80 3.04
N ASN A 545 18.18 -19.96 2.52
CA ASN A 545 17.29 -21.02 2.06
C ASN A 545 16.32 -21.59 3.11
N ARG A 546 16.56 -21.31 4.39
CA ARG A 546 15.71 -21.73 5.52
C ARG A 546 14.62 -20.72 5.87
N LEU A 547 14.64 -19.56 5.25
CA LEU A 547 13.62 -18.54 5.48
C LEU A 547 12.45 -18.75 4.50
N PRO A 548 11.21 -18.58 4.94
CA PRO A 548 10.08 -18.41 4.05
C PRO A 548 10.26 -17.19 3.15
N ASP A 549 9.46 -17.07 2.13
CA ASP A 549 9.39 -15.83 1.35
C ASP A 549 8.89 -14.69 2.23
N GLY A 550 9.47 -13.52 2.06
CA GLY A 550 9.14 -12.39 2.90
C GLY A 550 10.18 -11.27 2.87
N VAL A 551 9.84 -10.19 3.55
CA VAL A 551 10.75 -9.08 3.80
C VAL A 551 11.40 -9.27 5.16
N TYR A 552 12.72 -9.08 5.21
CA TYR A 552 13.51 -9.26 6.42
C TYR A 552 14.50 -8.12 6.60
N LEU A 553 14.89 -7.90 7.83
CA LEU A 553 16.05 -7.11 8.17
C LEU A 553 17.21 -8.08 8.45
N ILE A 554 18.34 -7.89 7.81
CA ILE A 554 19.56 -8.63 8.11
C ILE A 554 20.57 -7.69 8.78
N ARG A 555 21.10 -8.12 9.91
CA ARG A 555 22.17 -7.44 10.63
C ARG A 555 23.45 -8.23 10.46
N PHE A 556 24.52 -7.52 10.17
CA PHE A 556 25.87 -8.04 10.04
C PHE A 556 26.72 -7.58 11.22
N SER A 557 27.60 -8.45 11.71
CA SER A 557 28.57 -8.11 12.76
C SER A 557 29.96 -8.61 12.38
N GLY A 558 30.98 -7.85 12.75
CA GLY A 558 32.37 -8.15 12.43
C GLY A 558 33.35 -7.16 13.06
N ILE A 559 34.57 -7.16 12.58
CA ILE A 559 35.69 -6.34 13.12
C ILE A 559 35.38 -4.84 13.03
N ASP A 560 34.67 -4.41 12.00
CA ASP A 560 34.35 -3.00 11.76
C ASP A 560 32.99 -2.56 12.38
N GLY A 561 32.44 -3.39 13.29
CA GLY A 561 31.22 -3.08 14.02
C GLY A 561 29.98 -3.78 13.48
N LEU A 562 28.84 -3.07 13.51
CA LEU A 562 27.56 -3.56 13.05
C LEU A 562 27.15 -2.89 11.74
N ALA A 563 26.49 -3.65 10.89
CA ALA A 563 25.85 -3.13 9.68
C ALA A 563 24.50 -3.82 9.46
N GLN A 564 23.67 -3.24 8.62
CA GLN A 564 22.37 -3.82 8.31
C GLN A 564 21.99 -3.66 6.85
N SER A 565 21.05 -4.47 6.41
CA SER A 565 20.40 -4.34 5.12
C SER A 565 18.97 -4.88 5.19
N ARG A 566 18.10 -4.35 4.35
CA ARG A 566 16.78 -4.94 4.09
C ARG A 566 16.90 -5.93 2.96
N ILE A 567 16.35 -7.11 3.13
CA ILE A 567 16.32 -8.15 2.10
C ILE A 567 14.89 -8.58 1.82
N VAL A 568 14.65 -8.89 0.55
CA VAL A 568 13.41 -9.50 0.09
C VAL A 568 13.74 -10.90 -0.40
N LYS A 569 13.21 -11.92 0.29
CA LYS A 569 13.34 -13.31 -0.14
C LYS A 569 12.11 -13.71 -0.92
N MET A 570 12.31 -14.29 -2.08
CA MET A 570 11.25 -14.76 -2.96
C MET A 570 11.68 -16.11 -3.55
N SER A 571 10.87 -17.15 -3.37
CA SER A 571 11.03 -18.41 -4.09
C SER A 571 10.46 -18.24 -5.50
N TYR A 572 11.20 -18.63 -6.52
CA TYR A 572 10.73 -18.66 -7.90
C TYR A 572 10.10 -20.02 -8.19
#